data_44139e475af8dff88a70ae46917ea0fe
#
_entry.id   44139e475af8dff88a70ae46917ea0fe
#
_cell.length_a   1.000
_cell.length_b   1.000
_cell.length_c   1.000
_cell.angle_alpha   90.00
_cell.angle_beta   90.00
_cell.angle_gamma   90.00
#
_symmetry.space_group_name_H-M   'P 1'
#
loop_
_entity.id
_entity.type
_entity.pdbx_description
1 polymer ?
#
loop_
_entity_poly.entity_id
_entity_poly.type
_entity_poly.pdbx_seq_one_letter_code
_entity_poly.pdbx_strand_id
1 'polypeptide(L)'
;MKLIMSVLTLAVTLLCSGCASDVPVKEFVVYDCLGYPGKPDLSSDGLSKIKLIYEFRLLTDGRIDMDKINACIAEANQDGVKAISTDIESWYWDEDYSDASLKDSLSYVFDAFRAGIEGVGIGNYGVPLGTLNIARYVEEMAGKTDEELLSVLTANNNRLAAGEVSDVLYPCFYCYGPDIDQWIEDLKITVDYIKQYYPDKKIVGYVWPQYYDWKTSPHYMQFITEEKFLQMLEAAYEHLDGVVVWAHGRDADNKTKVNWEDDRVQAVYRAIKTFAGRHNLSDQQ
;
A
#
# COMPACT_ATOMS: atom_id res chain seq x y z
N MET A 1 37.14 -72.91 -31.61
CA MET A 1 36.55 -71.62 -31.92
C MET A 1 36.06 -70.99 -30.64
N LYS A 2 36.83 -70.08 -30.07
CA LYS A 2 36.48 -69.40 -28.81
C LYS A 2 36.00 -67.97 -29.13
N LEU A 3 34.75 -67.74 -28.81
CA LEU A 3 34.12 -66.43 -28.99
C LEU A 3 34.48 -65.56 -27.80
N ILE A 4 35.17 -64.47 -28.06
CA ILE A 4 35.51 -63.46 -27.02
C ILE A 4 34.39 -62.42 -27.00
N MET A 5 33.59 -62.40 -25.93
CA MET A 5 32.64 -61.31 -25.67
C MET A 5 33.39 -60.18 -24.95
N SER A 6 33.54 -59.07 -25.67
CA SER A 6 33.99 -57.81 -25.07
C SER A 6 32.79 -57.09 -24.44
N VAL A 7 32.83 -56.95 -23.13
CA VAL A 7 31.86 -56.11 -22.37
C VAL A 7 32.34 -54.67 -22.41
N LEU A 8 31.62 -53.82 -23.15
CA LEU A 8 31.83 -52.38 -23.21
C LEU A 8 31.09 -51.78 -22.03
N THR A 9 31.80 -51.35 -20.98
CA THR A 9 31.22 -50.64 -19.85
C THR A 9 31.08 -49.17 -20.25
N LEU A 10 29.86 -48.72 -20.54
CA LEU A 10 29.54 -47.33 -20.83
C LEU A 10 29.32 -46.61 -19.48
N ALA A 11 30.30 -45.85 -19.04
CA ALA A 11 30.13 -44.95 -17.88
C ALA A 11 29.32 -43.72 -18.32
N VAL A 12 28.05 -43.69 -17.98
CA VAL A 12 27.19 -42.50 -18.13
C VAL A 12 27.45 -41.58 -16.94
N THR A 13 28.29 -40.59 -17.13
CA THR A 13 28.47 -39.50 -16.19
C THR A 13 27.25 -38.57 -16.31
N LEU A 14 26.26 -38.72 -15.43
CA LEU A 14 25.20 -37.76 -15.25
C LEU A 14 25.80 -36.46 -14.66
N LEU A 15 26.11 -35.53 -15.55
CA LEU A 15 26.28 -34.12 -15.16
C LEU A 15 24.88 -33.60 -14.80
N CYS A 16 24.53 -33.65 -13.50
CA CYS A 16 23.45 -32.84 -12.93
C CYS A 16 23.90 -31.38 -12.98
N SER A 17 23.78 -30.74 -14.13
CA SER A 17 23.74 -29.30 -14.21
C SER A 17 22.43 -28.90 -13.54
N GLY A 18 22.51 -28.53 -12.26
CA GLY A 18 21.43 -27.85 -11.56
C GLY A 18 21.19 -26.51 -12.26
N CYS A 19 20.29 -26.51 -13.24
CA CYS A 19 19.63 -25.26 -13.62
C CYS A 19 18.83 -24.82 -12.39
N ALA A 20 19.43 -23.98 -11.54
CA ALA A 20 18.64 -23.11 -10.73
C ALA A 20 17.76 -22.35 -11.76
N SER A 21 16.48 -22.67 -11.80
CA SER A 21 15.53 -21.85 -12.51
C SER A 21 15.58 -20.50 -11.83
N ASP A 22 16.16 -19.49 -12.48
CA ASP A 22 15.98 -18.10 -12.09
C ASP A 22 14.49 -17.81 -12.19
N VAL A 23 13.75 -18.13 -11.14
CA VAL A 23 12.39 -17.62 -10.97
C VAL A 23 12.58 -16.11 -10.84
N PRO A 24 12.03 -15.31 -11.76
CA PRO A 24 12.20 -13.87 -11.67
C PRO A 24 11.70 -13.42 -10.28
N VAL A 25 12.59 -12.76 -9.54
CA VAL A 25 12.25 -12.22 -8.24
C VAL A 25 11.14 -11.20 -8.47
N LYS A 26 10.01 -11.36 -7.79
CA LYS A 26 8.90 -10.43 -7.89
C LYS A 26 9.36 -9.04 -7.45
N GLU A 27 9.18 -8.05 -8.30
CA GLU A 27 9.37 -6.66 -7.91
C GLU A 27 8.29 -6.29 -6.88
N PHE A 28 8.69 -6.03 -5.65
CA PHE A 28 7.80 -5.65 -4.56
C PHE A 28 8.44 -4.57 -3.71
N VAL A 29 7.68 -3.54 -3.38
CA VAL A 29 8.20 -2.41 -2.61
C VAL A 29 7.51 -2.27 -1.26
N VAL A 30 8.29 -2.01 -0.20
CA VAL A 30 7.77 -1.61 1.11
C VAL A 30 8.10 -0.15 1.33
N TYR A 31 7.09 0.70 1.37
CA TYR A 31 7.24 2.11 1.65
C TYR A 31 7.12 2.39 3.15
N ASP A 32 8.07 3.17 3.65
CA ASP A 32 8.08 3.67 5.03
C ASP A 32 7.25 4.96 5.15
N CYS A 33 6.10 4.86 5.80
CA CYS A 33 5.24 5.99 6.19
C CYS A 33 4.90 5.94 7.69
N LEU A 34 5.85 5.43 8.51
CA LEU A 34 5.70 5.28 9.95
C LEU A 34 5.99 6.59 10.68
N GLY A 35 4.98 7.17 11.33
CA GLY A 35 5.05 8.46 12.04
C GLY A 35 5.49 8.36 13.51
N TYR A 36 6.36 7.41 13.88
CA TYR A 36 6.81 7.26 15.27
C TYR A 36 7.94 8.24 15.61
N PRO A 37 7.82 9.04 16.69
CA PRO A 37 8.91 9.88 17.17
C PRO A 37 10.18 9.05 17.49
N GLY A 38 11.33 9.53 17.04
CA GLY A 38 12.62 8.86 17.26
C GLY A 38 12.94 7.76 16.24
N LYS A 39 12.07 7.51 15.25
CA LYS A 39 12.31 6.53 14.20
C LYS A 39 13.58 6.88 13.38
N PRO A 40 14.51 5.93 13.16
CA PRO A 40 15.65 6.12 12.27
C PRO A 40 15.23 6.08 10.79
N ASP A 41 16.16 6.37 9.89
CA ASP A 41 15.99 6.08 8.46
C ASP A 41 16.07 4.55 8.26
N LEU A 42 15.03 3.97 7.65
CA LEU A 42 14.89 2.53 7.43
C LEU A 42 15.32 2.09 6.02
N SER A 43 15.92 2.97 5.23
CA SER A 43 16.33 2.64 3.85
C SER A 43 17.33 1.48 3.80
N SER A 44 18.24 1.39 4.78
CA SER A 44 19.18 0.26 4.88
C SER A 44 18.53 -1.09 5.19
N ASP A 45 17.28 -1.10 5.62
CA ASP A 45 16.50 -2.30 5.94
C ASP A 45 15.57 -2.72 4.79
N GLY A 46 15.75 -2.15 3.59
CA GLY A 46 14.98 -2.47 2.40
C GLY A 46 13.65 -1.73 2.27
N LEU A 47 13.46 -0.61 3.00
CA LEU A 47 12.28 0.22 2.87
C LEU A 47 12.53 1.44 1.99
N SER A 48 11.63 1.72 1.09
CA SER A 48 11.70 2.89 0.21
C SER A 48 10.98 4.09 0.83
N LYS A 49 11.41 5.30 0.43
CA LYS A 49 10.77 6.54 0.88
C LYS A 49 9.55 6.87 0.03
N ILE A 50 8.45 7.18 0.70
CA ILE A 50 7.23 7.74 0.12
C ILE A 50 6.91 9.08 0.80
N LYS A 51 6.31 10.00 0.07
CA LYS A 51 5.75 11.22 0.65
C LYS A 51 4.23 11.13 0.64
N LEU A 52 3.62 11.02 1.81
CA LEU A 52 2.19 11.23 1.99
C LEU A 52 1.94 12.72 2.18
N ILE A 53 1.07 13.29 1.35
CA ILE A 53 0.81 14.74 1.31
C ILE A 53 -0.69 14.97 1.51
N TYR A 54 -1.03 15.41 2.71
CA TYR A 54 -2.41 15.74 3.08
C TYR A 54 -2.95 16.95 2.31
N GLU A 55 -4.26 16.98 2.06
CA GLU A 55 -4.94 18.01 1.27
C GLU A 55 -4.67 19.44 1.74
N PHE A 56 -4.58 19.70 3.04
CA PHE A 56 -4.28 21.04 3.58
C PHE A 56 -2.92 21.60 3.14
N ARG A 57 -2.03 20.72 2.67
CA ARG A 57 -0.71 21.06 2.08
C ARG A 57 -0.76 21.29 0.57
N LEU A 58 -1.88 21.02 -0.06
CA LEU A 58 -2.08 21.14 -1.50
C LEU A 58 -3.13 22.19 -1.85
N LEU A 59 -4.07 22.40 -0.90
CA LEU A 59 -5.24 23.22 -1.13
C LEU A 59 -5.29 24.44 -0.18
N THR A 60 -5.90 25.51 -0.63
CA THR A 60 -6.35 26.64 0.18
C THR A 60 -7.83 26.85 -0.10
N ASP A 61 -8.66 26.78 0.94
CA ASP A 61 -10.14 26.88 0.84
C ASP A 61 -10.72 25.91 -0.23
N GLY A 62 -10.25 24.66 -0.23
CA GLY A 62 -10.67 23.61 -1.15
C GLY A 62 -10.14 23.76 -2.59
N ARG A 63 -9.36 24.79 -2.89
CA ARG A 63 -8.82 25.08 -4.23
C ARG A 63 -7.34 24.76 -4.31
N ILE A 64 -6.91 24.31 -5.47
CA ILE A 64 -5.51 24.00 -5.75
C ILE A 64 -4.63 25.22 -5.51
N ASP A 65 -3.58 25.06 -4.72
CA ASP A 65 -2.61 26.09 -4.37
C ASP A 65 -1.21 25.66 -4.87
N MET A 66 -0.81 26.27 -5.99
CA MET A 66 0.47 25.93 -6.64
C MET A 66 1.69 26.26 -5.80
N ASP A 67 1.64 27.27 -4.95
CA ASP A 67 2.77 27.61 -4.07
C ASP A 67 2.99 26.49 -3.04
N LYS A 68 1.89 25.95 -2.49
CA LYS A 68 1.93 24.80 -1.59
C LYS A 68 2.44 23.53 -2.30
N ILE A 69 1.95 23.27 -3.53
CA ILE A 69 2.40 22.13 -4.33
C ILE A 69 3.88 22.24 -4.62
N ASN A 70 4.38 23.41 -5.06
CA ASN A 70 5.78 23.64 -5.32
C ASN A 70 6.66 23.45 -4.06
N ALA A 71 6.17 23.87 -2.90
CA ALA A 71 6.85 23.60 -1.64
C ALA A 71 6.94 22.09 -1.34
N CYS A 72 5.85 21.33 -1.56
CA CYS A 72 5.84 19.87 -1.40
C CYS A 72 6.79 19.18 -2.39
N ILE A 73 6.87 19.65 -3.63
CA ILE A 73 7.82 19.16 -4.65
C ILE A 73 9.27 19.38 -4.20
N ALA A 74 9.59 20.58 -3.70
CA ALA A 74 10.93 20.91 -3.21
C ALA A 74 11.35 19.99 -2.05
N GLU A 75 10.45 19.77 -1.08
CA GLU A 75 10.69 18.85 0.04
C GLU A 75 10.86 17.40 -0.45
N ALA A 76 10.01 16.93 -1.35
CA ALA A 76 10.08 15.57 -1.88
C ALA A 76 11.40 15.30 -2.61
N ASN A 77 11.89 16.28 -3.39
CA ASN A 77 13.20 16.21 -4.03
C ASN A 77 14.35 16.18 -3.00
N GLN A 78 14.26 17.00 -1.94
CA GLN A 78 15.25 16.98 -0.87
C GLN A 78 15.29 15.66 -0.11
N ASP A 79 14.11 15.06 0.13
CA ASP A 79 13.97 13.78 0.82
C ASP A 79 14.36 12.58 -0.06
N GLY A 80 14.47 12.78 -1.38
CA GLY A 80 14.81 11.74 -2.36
C GLY A 80 13.73 10.66 -2.46
N VAL A 81 12.45 11.04 -2.37
CA VAL A 81 11.33 10.09 -2.42
C VAL A 81 11.16 9.50 -3.82
N LYS A 82 10.62 8.28 -3.88
CA LYS A 82 10.36 7.54 -5.12
C LYS A 82 8.86 7.40 -5.43
N ALA A 83 8.01 7.79 -4.48
CA ALA A 83 6.57 7.73 -4.63
C ALA A 83 5.91 8.91 -3.90
N ILE A 84 4.80 9.38 -4.48
CA ILE A 84 3.92 10.39 -3.89
C ILE A 84 2.53 9.78 -3.73
N SER A 85 2.02 9.85 -2.50
CA SER A 85 0.61 9.62 -2.22
C SER A 85 0.01 10.92 -1.74
N THR A 86 -0.87 11.51 -2.51
CA THR A 86 -1.69 12.63 -2.03
C THR A 86 -2.85 12.08 -1.21
N ASP A 87 -3.38 12.87 -0.30
CA ASP A 87 -4.51 12.50 0.53
C ASP A 87 -5.55 13.62 0.44
N ILE A 88 -6.21 13.67 -0.73
CA ILE A 88 -7.27 14.62 -1.04
C ILE A 88 -8.58 13.84 -0.99
N GLU A 89 -9.22 13.82 0.17
CA GLU A 89 -10.46 13.07 0.36
C GLU A 89 -11.72 13.94 0.26
N SER A 90 -11.63 15.24 0.53
CA SER A 90 -12.78 16.15 0.49
C SER A 90 -13.49 16.15 -0.86
N TRP A 91 -12.75 16.06 -1.94
CA TRP A 91 -13.31 16.06 -3.31
C TRP A 91 -14.16 14.82 -3.64
N TYR A 92 -13.98 13.71 -2.95
CA TYR A 92 -14.80 12.51 -3.19
C TYR A 92 -16.21 12.65 -2.67
N TRP A 93 -16.41 13.49 -1.63
CA TRP A 93 -17.68 13.72 -0.96
C TRP A 93 -18.38 14.98 -1.46
N ASP A 94 -17.75 15.74 -2.36
CA ASP A 94 -18.28 16.99 -2.88
C ASP A 94 -19.19 16.69 -4.07
N GLU A 95 -20.47 16.97 -3.91
CA GLU A 95 -21.51 16.76 -4.94
C GLU A 95 -21.34 17.66 -6.17
N ASP A 96 -20.61 18.76 -6.04
CA ASP A 96 -20.29 19.66 -7.15
C ASP A 96 -19.18 19.10 -8.06
N TYR A 97 -18.45 18.06 -7.63
CA TYR A 97 -17.46 17.38 -8.45
C TYR A 97 -18.12 16.30 -9.32
N SER A 98 -18.10 16.52 -10.62
CA SER A 98 -18.32 15.44 -11.59
C SER A 98 -17.04 14.62 -11.79
N ASP A 99 -17.16 13.39 -12.29
CA ASP A 99 -16.01 12.54 -12.63
C ASP A 99 -14.97 13.26 -13.50
N ALA A 100 -15.44 14.09 -14.45
CA ALA A 100 -14.56 14.83 -15.34
C ALA A 100 -13.80 15.94 -14.59
N SER A 101 -14.49 16.76 -13.78
CA SER A 101 -13.85 17.84 -13.03
C SER A 101 -12.89 17.32 -11.96
N LEU A 102 -13.21 16.17 -11.36
CA LEU A 102 -12.32 15.49 -10.42
C LEU A 102 -11.04 15.01 -11.11
N LYS A 103 -11.19 14.32 -12.25
CA LYS A 103 -10.04 13.85 -13.04
C LYS A 103 -9.16 15.01 -13.50
N ASP A 104 -9.75 16.08 -13.98
CA ASP A 104 -9.01 17.27 -14.41
C ASP A 104 -8.23 17.90 -13.24
N SER A 105 -8.87 18.03 -12.07
CA SER A 105 -8.24 18.60 -10.88
C SER A 105 -7.09 17.73 -10.34
N LEU A 106 -7.31 16.40 -10.24
CA LEU A 106 -6.26 15.47 -9.83
C LEU A 106 -5.12 15.40 -10.84
N SER A 107 -5.45 15.36 -12.15
CA SER A 107 -4.43 15.39 -13.21
C SER A 107 -3.56 16.62 -13.11
N TYR A 108 -4.17 17.80 -12.88
CA TYR A 108 -3.43 19.03 -12.73
C TYR A 108 -2.43 18.99 -11.54
N VAL A 109 -2.86 18.45 -10.38
CA VAL A 109 -1.98 18.24 -9.23
C VAL A 109 -0.89 17.23 -9.55
N PHE A 110 -1.24 16.10 -10.14
CA PHE A 110 -0.30 15.02 -10.44
C PHE A 110 0.73 15.42 -11.50
N ASP A 111 0.31 16.16 -12.52
CA ASP A 111 1.20 16.66 -13.56
C ASP A 111 2.24 17.65 -13.01
N ALA A 112 1.86 18.48 -12.02
CA ALA A 112 2.81 19.33 -11.33
C ALA A 112 3.90 18.53 -10.61
N PHE A 113 3.53 17.43 -9.92
CA PHE A 113 4.50 16.54 -9.28
C PHE A 113 5.36 15.79 -10.31
N ARG A 114 4.77 15.25 -11.39
CA ARG A 114 5.51 14.59 -12.48
C ARG A 114 6.53 15.52 -13.13
N ALA A 115 6.16 16.78 -13.33
CA ALA A 115 7.04 17.79 -13.89
C ALA A 115 8.19 18.19 -12.93
N GLY A 116 7.93 18.14 -11.62
CA GLY A 116 8.87 18.60 -10.59
C GLY A 116 9.76 17.53 -9.99
N ILE A 117 9.45 16.23 -10.16
CA ILE A 117 10.18 15.11 -9.56
C ILE A 117 10.38 14.01 -10.61
N GLU A 118 11.62 13.70 -10.92
CA GLU A 118 11.95 12.69 -11.92
C GLU A 118 11.64 11.26 -11.42
N GLY A 119 10.98 10.47 -12.27
CA GLY A 119 10.74 9.05 -12.03
C GLY A 119 9.79 8.72 -10.87
N VAL A 120 9.00 9.70 -10.41
CA VAL A 120 8.04 9.50 -9.32
C VAL A 120 6.76 8.82 -9.85
N GLY A 121 6.28 7.81 -9.10
CA GLY A 121 4.91 7.31 -9.25
C GLY A 121 3.97 8.07 -8.32
N ILE A 122 2.84 8.55 -8.86
CA ILE A 122 1.89 9.34 -8.07
C ILE A 122 0.49 8.74 -8.10
N GLY A 123 -0.22 8.83 -6.98
CA GLY A 123 -1.62 8.49 -6.83
C GLY A 123 -2.22 9.13 -5.59
N ASN A 124 -3.50 8.89 -5.35
CA ASN A 124 -4.19 9.38 -4.16
C ASN A 124 -4.49 8.24 -3.19
N TYR A 125 -4.41 8.53 -1.89
CA TYR A 125 -4.77 7.60 -0.81
C TYR A 125 -6.25 7.18 -0.93
N GLY A 126 -6.54 5.93 -0.59
CA GLY A 126 -7.90 5.38 -0.64
C GLY A 126 -8.45 5.17 -2.05
N VAL A 127 -7.59 5.11 -3.08
CA VAL A 127 -7.98 4.93 -4.49
C VAL A 127 -7.58 3.53 -4.98
N PRO A 128 -8.46 2.82 -5.65
CA PRO A 128 -9.84 3.16 -6.03
C PRO A 128 -10.87 2.87 -4.94
N LEU A 129 -10.49 2.31 -3.81
CA LEU A 129 -11.34 1.96 -2.70
C LEU A 129 -10.76 2.45 -1.37
N GLY A 130 -11.55 3.17 -0.59
CA GLY A 130 -11.19 3.66 0.74
C GLY A 130 -11.39 2.65 1.87
N THR A 131 -11.81 1.43 1.56
CA THR A 131 -12.05 0.37 2.54
C THR A 131 -11.71 -1.00 1.97
N LEU A 132 -11.21 -1.88 2.81
CA LEU A 132 -10.81 -3.23 2.43
C LEU A 132 -11.97 -4.16 2.08
N ASN A 133 -13.17 -3.94 2.62
CA ASN A 133 -14.16 -5.01 2.63
C ASN A 133 -15.45 -4.61 1.94
N ILE A 134 -15.62 -5.08 0.68
CA ILE A 134 -16.85 -4.86 -0.09
C ILE A 134 -18.06 -5.48 0.62
N ALA A 135 -17.92 -6.67 1.25
CA ALA A 135 -19.02 -7.33 1.96
C ALA A 135 -19.39 -6.55 3.22
N ARG A 136 -18.39 -6.08 4.00
CA ARG A 136 -18.62 -5.23 5.17
C ARG A 136 -19.20 -3.88 4.78
N TYR A 137 -18.78 -3.36 3.65
CA TYR A 137 -19.35 -2.16 3.06
C TYR A 137 -20.85 -2.35 2.76
N VAL A 138 -21.25 -3.50 2.22
CA VAL A 138 -22.67 -3.86 2.01
C VAL A 138 -23.43 -3.95 3.33
N GLU A 139 -22.82 -4.50 4.39
CA GLU A 139 -23.44 -4.55 5.74
C GLU A 139 -23.59 -3.15 6.34
N GLU A 140 -22.59 -2.29 6.18
CA GLU A 140 -22.67 -0.88 6.61
C GLU A 140 -23.74 -0.10 5.85
N MET A 141 -23.99 -0.47 4.60
CA MET A 141 -25.02 0.10 3.75
C MET A 141 -26.43 -0.33 4.14
N ALA A 142 -26.59 -1.51 4.75
CA ALA A 142 -27.86 -2.12 5.13
C ALA A 142 -28.59 -1.41 6.29
N GLY A 143 -28.42 -0.17 6.52
CA GLY A 143 -29.13 0.62 7.53
C GLY A 143 -29.10 2.11 7.23
N LYS A 144 -28.54 2.47 6.09
CA LYS A 144 -28.41 3.87 5.66
C LYS A 144 -29.68 4.37 4.97
N THR A 145 -29.95 5.65 5.08
CA THR A 145 -30.99 6.34 4.30
C THR A 145 -30.60 6.43 2.82
N ASP A 146 -31.56 6.67 1.95
CA ASP A 146 -31.30 6.83 0.50
C ASP A 146 -30.32 7.96 0.21
N GLU A 147 -30.31 9.03 0.99
CA GLU A 147 -29.39 10.16 0.89
C GLU A 147 -27.97 9.76 1.26
N GLU A 148 -27.79 9.02 2.39
CA GLU A 148 -26.50 8.48 2.81
C GLU A 148 -25.96 7.46 1.80
N LEU A 149 -26.83 6.63 1.20
CA LEU A 149 -26.45 5.68 0.16
C LEU A 149 -25.97 6.41 -1.10
N LEU A 150 -26.66 7.46 -1.51
CA LEU A 150 -26.27 8.25 -2.67
C LEU A 150 -24.90 8.91 -2.47
N SER A 151 -24.67 9.52 -1.31
CA SER A 151 -23.39 10.15 -0.98
C SER A 151 -22.23 9.14 -1.04
N VAL A 152 -22.41 7.96 -0.47
CA VAL A 152 -21.40 6.90 -0.48
C VAL A 152 -21.13 6.36 -1.89
N LEU A 153 -22.19 6.17 -2.71
CA LEU A 153 -22.03 5.74 -4.09
C LEU A 153 -21.30 6.79 -4.93
N THR A 154 -21.60 8.07 -4.73
CA THR A 154 -20.89 9.19 -5.37
C THR A 154 -19.40 9.15 -4.99
N ALA A 155 -19.08 9.05 -3.71
CA ALA A 155 -17.69 8.99 -3.26
C ALA A 155 -16.92 7.80 -3.85
N ASN A 156 -17.57 6.64 -4.02
CA ASN A 156 -16.93 5.48 -4.65
C ASN A 156 -16.72 5.65 -6.14
N ASN A 157 -17.69 6.21 -6.85
CA ASN A 157 -17.51 6.54 -8.27
C ASN A 157 -16.38 7.54 -8.47
N ASN A 158 -16.30 8.55 -7.61
CA ASN A 158 -15.22 9.54 -7.62
C ASN A 158 -13.85 8.89 -7.36
N ARG A 159 -13.75 7.92 -6.44
CA ARG A 159 -12.51 7.16 -6.22
C ARG A 159 -12.14 6.29 -7.44
N LEU A 160 -13.11 5.67 -8.09
CA LEU A 160 -12.87 4.96 -9.34
C LEU A 160 -12.36 5.94 -10.42
N ALA A 161 -12.98 7.09 -10.59
CA ALA A 161 -12.51 8.10 -11.55
C ALA A 161 -11.07 8.57 -11.23
N ALA A 162 -10.73 8.77 -9.97
CA ALA A 162 -9.38 9.10 -9.53
C ALA A 162 -8.35 8.01 -9.88
N GLY A 163 -8.75 6.74 -9.87
CA GLY A 163 -7.91 5.62 -10.28
C GLY A 163 -7.43 5.71 -11.73
N GLU A 164 -8.23 6.30 -12.63
CA GLU A 164 -7.86 6.44 -14.04
C GLU A 164 -6.63 7.34 -14.23
N VAL A 165 -6.51 8.41 -13.47
CA VAL A 165 -5.44 9.42 -13.58
C VAL A 165 -4.21 9.14 -12.71
N SER A 166 -4.30 8.19 -11.78
CA SER A 166 -3.21 7.75 -10.91
C SER A 166 -2.21 6.87 -11.67
N ASP A 167 -0.91 7.02 -11.42
CA ASP A 167 0.13 6.11 -11.92
C ASP A 167 0.15 4.80 -11.10
N VAL A 168 -0.06 4.94 -9.80
CA VAL A 168 -0.09 3.85 -8.81
C VAL A 168 -1.39 3.96 -8.02
N LEU A 169 -2.02 2.83 -7.77
CA LEU A 169 -3.22 2.77 -6.93
C LEU A 169 -2.80 2.55 -5.48
N TYR A 170 -3.35 3.37 -4.57
CA TYR A 170 -3.07 3.32 -3.14
C TYR A 170 -4.34 2.97 -2.33
N PRO A 171 -4.92 1.77 -2.51
CA PRO A 171 -6.09 1.38 -1.73
C PRO A 171 -5.76 1.22 -0.24
N CYS A 172 -6.78 1.38 0.60
CA CYS A 172 -6.67 1.21 2.04
C CYS A 172 -6.96 -0.26 2.41
N PHE A 173 -5.96 -0.96 2.94
CA PHE A 173 -6.06 -2.34 3.42
C PHE A 173 -5.86 -2.44 4.94
N TYR A 174 -6.47 -1.55 5.70
CA TYR A 174 -6.42 -1.59 7.16
C TYR A 174 -7.16 -2.81 7.71
N CYS A 175 -6.63 -3.38 8.79
CA CYS A 175 -7.20 -4.56 9.43
C CYS A 175 -8.23 -4.17 10.48
N TYR A 176 -9.46 -4.67 10.38
CA TYR A 176 -10.57 -4.31 11.27
C TYR A 176 -10.68 -5.18 12.53
N GLY A 177 -9.98 -6.31 12.56
CA GLY A 177 -10.06 -7.23 13.68
C GLY A 177 -8.99 -8.32 13.66
N PRO A 178 -8.95 -9.19 14.67
CA PRO A 178 -7.87 -10.14 14.87
C PRO A 178 -7.89 -11.37 13.94
N ASP A 179 -8.93 -11.52 13.10
CA ASP A 179 -9.06 -12.61 12.14
C ASP A 179 -8.26 -12.25 10.87
N ILE A 180 -7.01 -12.73 10.82
CA ILE A 180 -6.12 -12.44 9.70
C ILE A 180 -6.48 -13.29 8.46
N ASP A 181 -7.04 -14.47 8.63
CA ASP A 181 -7.46 -15.30 7.50
C ASP A 181 -8.62 -14.61 6.76
N GLN A 182 -9.58 -14.02 7.49
CA GLN A 182 -10.63 -13.21 6.89
C GLN A 182 -10.05 -11.97 6.20
N TRP A 183 -9.08 -11.30 6.82
CA TRP A 183 -8.42 -10.15 6.19
C TRP A 183 -7.73 -10.53 4.86
N ILE A 184 -7.09 -11.71 4.79
CA ILE A 184 -6.46 -12.22 3.57
C ILE A 184 -7.50 -12.47 2.47
N GLU A 185 -8.64 -13.08 2.81
CA GLU A 185 -9.72 -13.29 1.84
C GLU A 185 -10.30 -11.95 1.33
N ASP A 186 -10.52 -11.00 2.23
CA ASP A 186 -10.98 -9.65 1.88
C ASP A 186 -9.98 -8.92 0.97
N LEU A 187 -8.68 -9.07 1.24
CA LEU A 187 -7.60 -8.54 0.39
C LEU A 187 -7.72 -9.09 -1.04
N LYS A 188 -7.82 -10.41 -1.19
CA LYS A 188 -7.93 -11.07 -2.51
C LYS A 188 -9.15 -10.57 -3.28
N ILE A 189 -10.32 -10.58 -2.66
CA ILE A 189 -11.57 -10.10 -3.27
C ILE A 189 -11.43 -8.65 -3.74
N THR A 190 -10.83 -7.81 -2.89
CA THR A 190 -10.65 -6.39 -3.20
C THR A 190 -9.64 -6.18 -4.34
N VAL A 191 -8.54 -6.92 -4.36
CA VAL A 191 -7.56 -6.86 -5.45
C VAL A 191 -8.17 -7.34 -6.77
N ASP A 192 -8.92 -8.44 -6.75
CA ASP A 192 -9.60 -8.95 -7.94
C ASP A 192 -10.62 -7.93 -8.48
N TYR A 193 -11.35 -7.25 -7.59
CA TYR A 193 -12.24 -6.16 -7.97
C TYR A 193 -11.48 -4.99 -8.61
N ILE A 194 -10.38 -4.53 -8.00
CA ILE A 194 -9.55 -3.45 -8.54
C ILE A 194 -9.04 -3.81 -9.94
N LYS A 195 -8.55 -5.02 -10.12
CA LYS A 195 -8.00 -5.50 -11.41
C LYS A 195 -9.03 -5.59 -12.53
N GLN A 196 -10.33 -5.67 -12.22
CA GLN A 196 -11.39 -5.60 -13.25
C GLN A 196 -11.44 -4.21 -13.92
N TYR A 197 -11.10 -3.15 -13.18
CA TYR A 197 -11.09 -1.77 -13.70
C TYR A 197 -9.70 -1.32 -14.16
N TYR A 198 -8.65 -1.81 -13.52
CA TYR A 198 -7.27 -1.35 -13.74
C TYR A 198 -6.30 -2.55 -13.82
N PRO A 199 -6.40 -3.38 -14.88
CA PRO A 199 -5.62 -4.62 -14.97
C PRO A 199 -4.10 -4.38 -15.01
N ASP A 200 -3.66 -3.25 -15.55
CA ASP A 200 -2.25 -2.95 -15.81
C ASP A 200 -1.63 -1.98 -14.78
N LYS A 201 -2.40 -1.49 -13.81
CA LYS A 201 -1.88 -0.56 -12.82
C LYS A 201 -1.26 -1.28 -11.62
N LYS A 202 -0.14 -0.76 -11.14
CA LYS A 202 0.46 -1.21 -9.88
C LYS A 202 -0.47 -0.90 -8.71
N ILE A 203 -0.63 -1.88 -7.81
CA ILE A 203 -1.42 -1.76 -6.59
C ILE A 203 -0.47 -1.79 -5.41
N VAL A 204 -0.36 -0.68 -4.69
CA VAL A 204 0.47 -0.53 -3.50
C VAL A 204 -0.44 -0.20 -2.31
N GLY A 205 -0.73 -1.22 -1.51
CA GLY A 205 -1.75 -1.11 -0.47
C GLY A 205 -1.27 -0.43 0.81
N TYR A 206 -2.09 0.46 1.37
CA TYR A 206 -1.85 0.98 2.70
C TYR A 206 -2.18 -0.07 3.76
N VAL A 207 -1.22 -0.41 4.60
CA VAL A 207 -1.38 -1.29 5.77
C VAL A 207 -1.02 -0.54 7.03
N TRP A 208 -1.75 -0.77 8.11
CA TRP A 208 -1.54 -0.13 9.40
C TRP A 208 -1.23 -1.20 10.45
N PRO A 209 -0.17 -1.06 11.26
CA PRO A 209 0.18 -2.03 12.30
C PRO A 209 -0.70 -1.96 13.55
N GLN A 210 -1.81 -1.28 13.48
CA GLN A 210 -2.86 -1.25 14.47
C GLN A 210 -4.19 -1.61 13.81
N TYR A 211 -5.13 -2.21 14.59
CA TYR A 211 -6.46 -2.44 14.07
C TYR A 211 -7.17 -1.12 13.80
N TYR A 212 -7.90 -1.08 12.68
CA TYR A 212 -8.54 0.14 12.22
C TYR A 212 -9.44 0.76 13.30
N ASP A 213 -9.39 2.08 13.36
CA ASP A 213 -10.11 2.94 14.28
C ASP A 213 -11.65 2.91 14.08
N TRP A 214 -12.26 1.75 14.15
CA TRP A 214 -13.70 1.67 14.21
C TRP A 214 -14.13 1.78 15.68
N LYS A 215 -14.65 2.93 16.10
CA LYS A 215 -14.96 3.27 17.51
C LYS A 215 -15.77 2.23 18.29
N THR A 216 -16.42 1.30 17.58
CA THR A 216 -17.17 0.19 18.17
C THR A 216 -16.40 -1.13 18.24
N SER A 217 -15.22 -1.20 17.64
CA SER A 217 -14.39 -2.40 17.67
C SER A 217 -13.78 -2.59 19.06
N PRO A 218 -13.86 -3.79 19.67
CA PRO A 218 -13.15 -4.09 20.91
C PRO A 218 -11.64 -4.08 20.76
N HIS A 219 -11.13 -4.04 19.52
CA HIS A 219 -9.70 -4.03 19.17
C HIS A 219 -9.21 -2.65 18.71
N TYR A 220 -10.04 -1.62 18.83
CA TYR A 220 -9.76 -0.26 18.45
C TYR A 220 -8.30 0.14 18.71
N MET A 221 -7.56 0.46 17.65
CA MET A 221 -6.16 0.90 17.67
C MET A 221 -5.17 0.03 18.48
N GLN A 222 -5.55 -1.18 18.89
CA GLN A 222 -4.60 -2.12 19.46
C GLN A 222 -3.56 -2.51 18.40
N PHE A 223 -2.30 -2.66 18.83
CA PHE A 223 -1.25 -3.12 17.93
C PHE A 223 -1.49 -4.56 17.49
N ILE A 224 -1.30 -4.79 16.21
CA ILE A 224 -1.27 -6.13 15.60
C ILE A 224 0.02 -6.83 16.06
N THR A 225 -0.05 -8.09 16.43
CA THR A 225 1.13 -8.84 16.88
C THR A 225 2.15 -9.02 15.74
N GLU A 226 3.42 -9.19 16.09
CA GLU A 226 4.51 -9.43 15.14
C GLU A 226 4.17 -10.54 14.13
N GLU A 227 3.69 -11.69 14.63
CA GLU A 227 3.32 -12.84 13.82
C GLU A 227 2.21 -12.51 12.81
N LYS A 228 1.12 -11.88 13.27
CA LYS A 228 -0.02 -11.50 12.42
C LYS A 228 0.35 -10.45 11.40
N PHE A 229 1.15 -9.46 11.80
CA PHE A 229 1.59 -8.44 10.86
C PHE A 229 2.51 -9.01 9.78
N LEU A 230 3.37 -9.98 10.15
CA LEU A 230 4.17 -10.72 9.17
C LEU A 230 3.29 -11.52 8.19
N GLN A 231 2.23 -12.20 8.68
CA GLN A 231 1.26 -12.89 7.81
C GLN A 231 0.59 -11.94 6.84
N MET A 232 0.22 -10.74 7.30
CA MET A 232 -0.36 -9.70 6.42
C MET A 232 0.62 -9.27 5.32
N LEU A 233 1.89 -9.07 5.66
CA LEU A 233 2.93 -8.69 4.67
C LEU A 233 3.17 -9.81 3.65
N GLU A 234 3.21 -11.09 4.08
CA GLU A 234 3.34 -12.24 3.18
C GLU A 234 2.16 -12.34 2.22
N ALA A 235 0.93 -12.19 2.71
CA ALA A 235 -0.26 -12.17 1.85
C ALA A 235 -0.26 -10.96 0.88
N ALA A 236 0.17 -9.80 1.35
CA ALA A 236 0.32 -8.62 0.49
C ALA A 236 1.36 -8.89 -0.61
N TYR A 237 2.47 -9.55 -0.30
CA TYR A 237 3.47 -9.93 -1.29
C TYR A 237 2.90 -10.84 -2.39
N GLU A 238 2.01 -11.73 -2.05
CA GLU A 238 1.38 -12.62 -3.06
C GLU A 238 0.47 -11.87 -4.03
N HIS A 239 -0.25 -10.86 -3.55
CA HIS A 239 -1.37 -10.25 -4.28
C HIS A 239 -1.14 -8.83 -4.77
N LEU A 240 -0.22 -8.06 -4.17
CA LEU A 240 0.06 -6.65 -4.45
C LEU A 240 1.44 -6.46 -5.10
N ASP A 241 1.68 -5.25 -5.60
CA ASP A 241 3.00 -4.82 -6.10
C ASP A 241 3.83 -4.11 -5.03
N GLY A 242 3.24 -3.84 -3.87
CA GLY A 242 3.90 -3.25 -2.72
C GLY A 242 2.95 -2.86 -1.62
N VAL A 243 3.51 -2.35 -0.53
CA VAL A 243 2.75 -1.81 0.60
C VAL A 243 3.31 -0.48 1.07
N VAL A 244 2.42 0.39 1.55
CA VAL A 244 2.79 1.54 2.39
C VAL A 244 2.49 1.16 3.83
N VAL A 245 3.52 0.99 4.65
CA VAL A 245 3.34 0.78 6.09
C VAL A 245 3.17 2.14 6.75
N TRP A 246 1.91 2.45 7.07
CA TRP A 246 1.54 3.75 7.63
C TRP A 246 1.22 3.65 9.11
N ALA A 247 1.64 4.66 9.89
CA ALA A 247 1.20 4.84 11.27
C ALA A 247 1.28 6.32 11.67
N HIS A 248 0.29 6.79 12.45
CA HIS A 248 0.29 8.16 12.97
C HIS A 248 1.02 8.32 14.31
N GLY A 249 1.62 7.24 14.85
CA GLY A 249 2.40 7.26 16.08
C GLY A 249 1.57 7.53 17.36
N ARG A 250 0.33 7.04 17.42
CA ARG A 250 -0.56 7.21 18.58
C ARG A 250 -1.02 5.87 19.14
N ASP A 251 -1.31 5.85 20.44
CA ASP A 251 -1.86 4.70 21.16
C ASP A 251 -3.40 4.64 21.02
N ALA A 252 -4.01 3.60 21.59
CA ALA A 252 -5.45 3.31 21.56
C ALA A 252 -6.35 4.44 22.09
N ASP A 253 -5.84 5.34 22.90
CA ASP A 253 -6.56 6.54 23.34
C ASP A 253 -6.58 7.66 22.28
N ASN A 254 -5.90 7.47 21.15
CA ASN A 254 -5.69 8.41 20.05
C ASN A 254 -5.07 9.76 20.50
N LYS A 255 -4.41 9.80 21.65
CA LYS A 255 -3.79 11.00 22.25
C LYS A 255 -2.35 10.78 22.63
N THR A 256 -2.06 9.68 23.30
CA THR A 256 -0.72 9.33 23.76
C THR A 256 0.17 9.02 22.55
N LYS A 257 1.29 9.75 22.45
CA LYS A 257 2.30 9.46 21.42
C LYS A 257 3.04 8.18 21.78
N VAL A 258 3.19 7.31 20.81
CA VAL A 258 4.00 6.09 20.90
C VAL A 258 5.34 6.38 20.23
N ASN A 259 6.43 6.14 20.93
CA ASN A 259 7.78 6.35 20.44
C ASN A 259 8.28 5.10 19.67
N TRP A 260 9.33 5.30 18.89
CA TRP A 260 10.00 4.21 18.15
C TRP A 260 10.45 3.06 19.05
N GLU A 261 10.96 3.37 20.26
CA GLU A 261 11.47 2.38 21.22
C GLU A 261 10.38 1.58 21.97
N ASP A 262 9.09 1.84 21.71
CA ASP A 262 8.00 1.05 22.29
C ASP A 262 8.06 -0.38 21.80
N ASP A 263 7.98 -1.36 22.71
CA ASP A 263 8.11 -2.78 22.40
C ASP A 263 7.13 -3.25 21.31
N ARG A 264 5.93 -2.66 21.24
CA ARG A 264 4.91 -2.96 20.23
C ARG A 264 5.33 -2.47 18.85
N VAL A 265 5.94 -1.27 18.78
CA VAL A 265 6.51 -0.73 17.53
C VAL A 265 7.70 -1.56 17.09
N GLN A 266 8.56 -1.96 18.03
CA GLN A 266 9.70 -2.83 17.75
C GLN A 266 9.25 -4.23 17.26
N ALA A 267 8.12 -4.76 17.76
CA ALA A 267 7.54 -6.00 17.27
C ALA A 267 7.11 -5.87 15.78
N VAL A 268 6.44 -4.78 15.42
CA VAL A 268 6.08 -4.48 14.02
C VAL A 268 7.32 -4.35 13.15
N TYR A 269 8.33 -3.64 13.63
CA TYR A 269 9.58 -3.46 12.89
C TYR A 269 10.31 -4.80 12.67
N ARG A 270 10.34 -5.71 13.65
CA ARG A 270 10.89 -7.07 13.47
C ARG A 270 10.13 -7.85 12.41
N ALA A 271 8.80 -7.74 12.36
CA ALA A 271 8.00 -8.35 11.29
C ALA A 271 8.43 -7.83 9.91
N ILE A 272 8.57 -6.50 9.76
CA ILE A 272 9.01 -5.88 8.51
C ILE A 272 10.42 -6.36 8.12
N LYS A 273 11.37 -6.37 9.06
CA LYS A 273 12.75 -6.87 8.80
C LYS A 273 12.77 -8.34 8.39
N THR A 274 11.99 -9.17 9.09
CA THR A 274 11.88 -10.60 8.78
C THR A 274 11.34 -10.79 7.37
N PHE A 275 10.29 -10.05 7.01
CA PHE A 275 9.71 -10.05 5.68
C PHE A 275 10.72 -9.58 4.62
N ALA A 276 11.34 -8.42 4.82
CA ALA A 276 12.31 -7.86 3.88
C ALA A 276 13.50 -8.81 3.65
N GLY A 277 14.00 -9.47 4.71
CA GLY A 277 15.06 -10.46 4.62
C GLY A 277 14.66 -11.73 3.85
N ARG A 278 13.42 -12.21 4.01
CA ARG A 278 12.91 -13.39 3.28
C ARG A 278 12.81 -13.15 1.77
N HIS A 279 12.48 -11.93 1.38
CA HIS A 279 12.24 -11.56 -0.02
C HIS A 279 13.42 -10.79 -0.65
N ASN A 280 14.56 -10.66 0.04
CA ASN A 280 15.77 -9.95 -0.41
C ASN A 280 15.48 -8.52 -0.91
N LEU A 281 14.61 -7.78 -0.20
CA LEU A 281 14.18 -6.45 -0.64
C LEU A 281 15.30 -5.40 -0.55
N SER A 282 16.29 -5.57 0.31
CA SER A 282 17.48 -4.70 0.39
C SER A 282 18.32 -4.72 -0.88
N ASP A 283 18.26 -5.78 -1.66
CA ASP A 283 19.06 -5.95 -2.89
C ASP A 283 18.33 -5.43 -4.14
N GLN A 284 17.09 -4.96 -3.98
CA GLN A 284 16.23 -4.47 -5.09
C GLN A 284 16.22 -2.93 -5.22
N GLN A 285 16.96 -2.20 -4.36
CA GLN A 285 16.97 -0.73 -4.31
C GLN A 285 18.13 -0.09 -5.08
#